data_4ed5f560648ef88e6ede078a1b5ac0aa
#
_entry.id   4ed5f560648ef88e6ede078a1b5ac0aa
#
_cell.length_a   1.000
_cell.length_b   1.000
_cell.length_c   1.000
_cell.angle_alpha   90.00
_cell.angle_beta   90.00
_cell.angle_gamma   90.00
#
_symmetry.space_group_name_H-M   'P 1'
#
loop_
_entity.id
_entity.type
_entity.pdbx_description
1 polymer ?
#
loop_
_entity_poly.entity_id
_entity_poly.type
_entity_poly.pdbx_seq_one_letter_code
_entity_poly.pdbx_strand_id
1 'polypeptide(L)'
;MTTALFRHYMEHYLAKCEDVNAQMPLLVRQLEATQAGIPMELYFFLRQKDWIPYEHAMADILEHVYAYANEFGLKIYAQAPVQ
;
A
#
# COMPACT_ATOMS: atom_id res chain seq x y z
N MET A 1 15.32 8.84 -4.71
CA MET A 1 14.65 9.95 -4.04
C MET A 1 13.15 9.83 -4.14
N THR A 2 12.62 9.74 -5.35
CA THR A 2 11.18 9.68 -5.54
C THR A 2 10.54 8.46 -4.89
N THR A 3 11.18 7.30 -4.99
CA THR A 3 10.65 6.09 -4.37
C THR A 3 10.67 6.17 -2.86
N ALA A 4 11.68 6.82 -2.28
CA ALA A 4 11.74 6.99 -0.83
C ALA A 4 10.61 7.90 -0.34
N LEU A 5 10.33 8.98 -1.06
CA LEU A 5 9.21 9.86 -0.72
C LEU A 5 7.88 9.13 -0.82
N PHE A 6 7.69 8.33 -1.88
CA PHE A 6 6.49 7.56 -2.05
C PHE A 6 6.31 6.57 -0.91
N ARG A 7 7.38 5.87 -0.53
CA ARG A 7 7.33 4.89 0.54
C ARG A 7 6.92 5.55 1.87
N HIS A 8 7.55 6.68 2.18
CA HIS A 8 7.22 7.41 3.41
C HIS A 8 5.78 7.90 3.41
N TYR A 9 5.33 8.42 2.27
CA TYR A 9 3.95 8.87 2.15
C TYR A 9 2.97 7.72 2.37
N MET A 10 3.25 6.58 1.76
CA MET A 10 2.34 5.44 1.88
C MET A 10 2.27 4.91 3.29
N GLU A 11 3.40 4.84 3.99
CA GLU A 11 3.40 4.42 5.39
C GLU A 11 2.57 5.39 6.23
N HIS A 12 2.74 6.67 5.98
CA HIS A 12 1.99 7.69 6.71
C HIS A 12 0.49 7.61 6.41
N TYR A 13 0.15 7.44 5.14
CA TYR A 13 -1.23 7.30 4.71
C TYR A 13 -1.89 6.09 5.37
N LEU A 14 -1.22 4.94 5.31
CA LEU A 14 -1.79 3.71 5.88
C LEU A 14 -1.93 3.81 7.39
N ALA A 15 -0.98 4.46 8.05
CA ALA A 15 -1.05 4.63 9.50
C ALA A 15 -2.24 5.45 9.94
N LYS A 16 -2.71 6.36 9.08
CA LYS A 16 -3.86 7.22 9.38
C LYS A 16 -5.17 6.67 8.84
N CYS A 17 -5.13 5.61 8.06
CA CYS A 17 -6.33 5.04 7.48
C CYS A 17 -7.15 4.31 8.55
N GLU A 18 -8.42 4.64 8.66
CA GLU A 18 -9.29 4.06 9.68
C GLU A 18 -9.48 2.56 9.48
N ASP A 19 -9.44 2.10 8.24
CA ASP A 19 -9.64 0.69 7.93
C ASP A 19 -8.44 -0.17 8.27
N VAL A 20 -7.28 0.44 8.50
CA VAL A 20 -6.06 -0.30 8.82
C VAL A 20 -5.97 -0.52 10.33
N ASN A 21 -5.65 -1.74 10.72
CA ASN A 21 -5.52 -2.09 12.12
C ASN A 21 -4.17 -1.62 12.65
N ALA A 22 -4.21 -0.54 13.45
CA ALA A 22 -3.01 0.08 13.98
C ALA A 22 -2.28 -0.79 15.01
N GLN A 23 -2.93 -1.84 15.52
CA GLN A 23 -2.32 -2.76 16.47
C GLN A 23 -1.44 -3.80 15.79
N MET A 24 -1.53 -3.90 14.46
CA MET A 24 -0.79 -4.88 13.69
C MET A 24 0.39 -4.23 12.99
N PRO A 25 1.41 -5.00 12.59
CA PRO A 25 2.56 -4.44 11.90
C PRO A 25 2.17 -3.73 10.60
N LEU A 26 2.88 -2.67 10.29
CA LEU A 26 2.68 -1.89 9.08
C LEU A 26 4.04 -1.55 8.48
N LEU A 27 4.19 -1.86 7.20
CA LEU A 27 5.47 -1.67 6.52
C LEU A 27 5.23 -1.44 5.04
N VAL A 28 5.93 -0.48 4.47
CA VAL A 28 6.02 -0.33 3.03
C VAL A 28 7.49 -0.45 2.66
N ARG A 29 7.81 -1.42 1.83
CA ARG A 29 9.20 -1.65 1.46
C ARG A 29 9.36 -1.77 -0.05
N GLN A 30 10.54 -1.43 -0.50
CA GLN A 30 10.91 -1.47 -1.89
C GLN A 30 11.68 -2.76 -2.15
N LEU A 31 11.26 -3.49 -3.16
CA LEU A 31 11.93 -4.69 -3.57
C LEU A 31 12.87 -4.39 -4.73
N GLU A 32 13.60 -5.40 -5.18
CA GLU A 32 14.59 -5.23 -6.23
C GLU A 32 13.92 -4.83 -7.54
N ALA A 33 14.49 -3.83 -8.22
CA ALA A 33 13.93 -3.32 -9.47
C ALA A 33 13.94 -4.39 -10.56
N THR A 34 12.89 -4.38 -11.39
CA THR A 34 12.77 -5.28 -12.53
C THR A 34 12.52 -4.47 -13.78
N GLN A 35 12.47 -5.14 -14.94
CA GLN A 35 12.13 -4.48 -16.19
C GLN A 35 10.70 -3.94 -16.18
N ALA A 36 9.82 -4.58 -15.43
CA ALA A 36 8.43 -4.14 -15.33
C ALA A 36 8.25 -2.93 -14.42
N GLY A 37 9.26 -2.62 -13.60
CA GLY A 37 9.17 -1.49 -12.67
C GLY A 37 9.82 -1.83 -11.34
N ILE A 38 9.51 -1.02 -10.35
CA ILE A 38 10.02 -1.22 -8.99
C ILE A 38 8.91 -1.80 -8.14
N PRO A 39 9.02 -3.08 -7.73
CA PRO A 39 8.00 -3.67 -6.87
C PRO A 39 8.03 -3.02 -5.50
N MET A 40 6.84 -2.67 -5.01
CA MET A 40 6.68 -2.14 -3.67
C MET A 40 5.76 -3.07 -2.92
N GLU A 41 6.16 -3.49 -1.73
CA GLU A 41 5.33 -4.35 -0.91
C GLU A 41 4.72 -3.53 0.21
N LEU A 42 3.39 -3.56 0.29
CA LEU A 42 2.65 -2.90 1.36
C LEU A 42 2.17 -3.98 2.31
N TYR A 43 2.68 -3.97 3.51
CA TYR A 43 2.37 -4.98 4.51
C TYR A 43 1.52 -4.31 5.59
N PHE A 44 0.24 -4.67 5.64
CA PHE A 44 -0.68 -4.08 6.60
C PHE A 44 -1.87 -5.00 6.80
N PHE A 45 -2.63 -4.75 7.86
CA PHE A 45 -3.80 -5.56 8.18
C PHE A 45 -5.01 -4.65 8.32
N LEU A 46 -6.14 -5.11 7.84
CA LEU A 46 -7.38 -4.35 7.93
C LEU A 46 -8.16 -4.74 9.17
N ARG A 47 -9.02 -3.83 9.63
CA ARG A 47 -9.89 -4.10 10.76
C ARG A 47 -11.06 -5.00 10.39
N GLN A 48 -11.51 -4.89 9.14
CA GLN A 48 -12.65 -5.65 8.66
C GLN A 48 -12.35 -7.13 8.65
N LYS A 49 -13.26 -7.92 9.24
CA LYS A 49 -13.15 -9.38 9.25
C LYS A 49 -14.05 -10.02 8.20
N ASP A 50 -15.18 -9.37 7.90
CA ASP A 50 -16.11 -9.87 6.90
C ASP A 50 -15.59 -9.62 5.51
N TRP A 51 -15.86 -10.56 4.61
CA TRP A 51 -15.29 -10.56 3.28
C TRP A 51 -15.60 -9.31 2.47
N ILE A 52 -16.88 -8.93 2.36
CA ILE A 52 -17.26 -7.83 1.49
C ILE A 52 -16.72 -6.48 1.98
N PRO A 53 -16.88 -6.11 3.25
CA PRO A 53 -16.25 -4.88 3.75
C PRO A 53 -14.73 -4.89 3.59
N TYR A 54 -14.11 -6.05 3.77
CA TYR A 54 -12.66 -6.19 3.59
C TYR A 54 -12.27 -5.86 2.15
N GLU A 55 -12.99 -6.43 1.18
CA GLU A 55 -12.68 -6.22 -0.23
C GLU A 55 -12.85 -4.76 -0.64
N HIS A 56 -13.89 -4.10 -0.13
CA HIS A 56 -14.13 -2.69 -0.43
C HIS A 56 -13.00 -1.82 0.15
N ALA A 57 -12.60 -2.08 1.39
CA ALA A 57 -11.53 -1.31 2.01
C ALA A 57 -10.21 -1.52 1.28
N MET A 58 -9.92 -2.76 0.91
CA MET A 58 -8.70 -3.07 0.17
C MET A 58 -8.68 -2.38 -1.18
N ALA A 59 -9.83 -2.40 -1.90
CA ALA A 59 -9.92 -1.75 -3.19
C ALA A 59 -9.66 -0.25 -3.09
N ASP A 60 -10.25 0.40 -2.09
CA ASP A 60 -10.05 1.84 -1.89
C ASP A 60 -8.60 2.18 -1.63
N ILE A 61 -7.94 1.37 -0.80
CA ILE A 61 -6.53 1.59 -0.49
C ILE A 61 -5.67 1.41 -1.74
N LEU A 62 -5.90 0.34 -2.49
CA LEU A 62 -5.12 0.08 -3.69
C LEU A 62 -5.33 1.13 -4.76
N GLU A 63 -6.56 1.63 -4.91
CA GLU A 63 -6.82 2.73 -5.84
C GLU A 63 -6.00 3.97 -5.49
N HIS A 64 -5.95 4.30 -4.20
CA HIS A 64 -5.16 5.44 -3.76
C HIS A 64 -3.67 5.23 -4.02
N VAL A 65 -3.18 4.02 -3.75
CA VAL A 65 -1.77 3.70 -3.96
C VAL A 65 -1.39 3.89 -5.42
N TYR A 66 -2.18 3.33 -6.33
CA TYR A 66 -1.87 3.42 -7.76
C TYR A 66 -2.00 4.84 -8.29
N ALA A 67 -3.02 5.56 -7.85
CA ALA A 67 -3.19 6.95 -8.28
C ALA A 67 -2.02 7.82 -7.83
N TYR A 68 -1.57 7.62 -6.60
CA TYR A 68 -0.46 8.41 -6.07
C TYR A 68 0.85 8.05 -6.74
N ALA A 69 1.05 6.76 -7.01
CA ALA A 69 2.25 6.32 -7.73
C ALA A 69 2.32 6.99 -9.10
N ASN A 70 1.18 7.09 -9.77
CA ASN A 70 1.12 7.73 -11.07
C ASN A 70 1.51 9.20 -11.01
N GLU A 71 1.08 9.90 -9.96
CA GLU A 71 1.45 11.30 -9.76
C GLU A 71 2.95 11.47 -9.55
N PHE A 72 3.60 10.48 -8.94
CA PHE A 72 5.05 10.50 -8.74
C PHE A 72 5.80 10.09 -10.00
N GLY A 73 5.10 9.68 -11.06
CA GLY A 73 5.74 9.18 -12.26
C GLY A 73 6.39 7.82 -12.09
N LEU A 74 5.92 7.08 -11.09
CA LEU A 74 6.47 5.76 -10.80
C LEU A 74 5.63 4.67 -11.41
N LYS A 75 6.31 3.65 -11.95
CA LYS A 75 5.65 2.42 -12.37
C LYS A 75 5.93 1.39 -11.30
N ILE A 76 5.02 1.24 -10.38
CA ILE A 76 5.21 0.33 -9.27
C ILE A 76 4.24 -0.84 -9.36
N TYR A 77 4.59 -1.89 -8.67
CA TYR A 77 3.82 -3.10 -8.58
C TYR A 77 3.49 -3.28 -7.11
N ALA A 78 2.26 -2.99 -6.72
CA ALA A 78 1.87 -3.02 -5.32
C ALA A 78 1.23 -4.35 -4.97
N GLN A 79 1.59 -4.88 -3.82
CA GLN A 79 1.02 -6.11 -3.28
C GLN A 79 0.65 -5.90 -1.83
N ALA A 80 -0.41 -6.57 -1.40
CA ALA A 80 -0.82 -6.57 0.00
C ALA A 80 -0.98 -8.02 0.45
N PRO A 81 -0.66 -8.32 1.71
CA PRO A 81 -0.79 -9.70 2.18
C PRO A 81 -2.25 -10.12 2.31
N VAL A 82 -2.46 -11.42 2.16
CA VAL A 82 -3.77 -12.01 2.43
C VAL A 82 -3.91 -12.19 3.93
N GLN A 83 -5.07 -11.86 4.44
CA GLN A 83 -5.33 -11.92 5.89
C GLN A 83 -6.28 -13.03 6.28
#